data_525c67d3377a5215bf91492820d5e8b6
#
_entry.id   525c67d3377a5215bf91492820d5e8b6
#
_cell.length_a   1.000
_cell.length_b   1.000
_cell.length_c   1.000
_cell.angle_alpha   90.00
_cell.angle_beta   90.00
_cell.angle_gamma   90.00
#
_symmetry.space_group_name_H-M   'P 1'
#
loop_
_entity.id
_entity.type
_entity.pdbx_description
1 polymer ?
#
loop_
_entity_poly.entity_id
_entity_poly.type
_entity_poly.pdbx_seq_one_letter_code
_entity_poly.pdbx_strand_id
1 'polypeptide(L)'
;MANLKEIRDRIVSVKNTRKITEAMRLVAAAKVRRAQDQVLKSRPFADKLARVLENIQSRVQFEAVDSPLLSKREVKSISLVCITADRGLCGGYNTNIIKKVEIRYAELVKQGYQPNLILVGKKAIGYFQNRKDRYVIKSTFKELEQVPTVKDSEGVTNEILAEFLSENSDRVEIIYTKFITLVSCAPVVQTLLPLDPQGIAEENDEIFRLTTKDSKLLVEKSNIEKSDSEKLPSDIVFEQSPDQLLDSLLPLYLQNQVLRALQESAASELACRMT
;
A
#
# COMPACT_ATOMS: atom_id res chain seq x y z
N MET A 1 22.53 -40.16 24.15
CA MET A 1 21.50 -39.85 25.17
C MET A 1 21.56 -38.34 25.41
N ALA A 2 20.45 -37.65 25.26
CA ALA A 2 20.42 -36.19 25.53
C ALA A 2 20.69 -35.96 27.02
N ASN A 3 21.64 -35.07 27.34
CA ASN A 3 22.02 -34.78 28.71
C ASN A 3 20.85 -33.98 29.37
N LEU A 4 20.40 -34.41 30.54
CA LEU A 4 19.33 -33.78 31.33
C LEU A 4 19.59 -32.26 31.53
N LYS A 5 20.84 -31.85 31.64
CA LYS A 5 21.25 -30.46 31.72
C LYS A 5 20.91 -29.71 30.44
N GLU A 6 21.23 -30.27 29.29
CA GLU A 6 20.94 -29.68 27.99
C GLU A 6 19.43 -29.49 27.76
N ILE A 7 18.60 -30.44 28.18
CA ILE A 7 17.15 -30.35 28.12
C ILE A 7 16.62 -29.18 29.03
N ARG A 8 17.16 -29.09 30.24
CA ARG A 8 16.80 -27.99 31.16
C ARG A 8 17.17 -26.63 30.59
N ASP A 9 18.37 -26.48 30.01
CA ASP A 9 18.82 -25.25 29.40
C ASP A 9 17.95 -24.85 28.20
N ARG A 10 17.52 -25.81 27.40
CA ARG A 10 16.56 -25.59 26.31
C ARG A 10 15.20 -25.16 26.82
N ILE A 11 14.68 -25.77 27.88
CA ILE A 11 13.40 -25.37 28.49
C ILE A 11 13.47 -23.90 28.98
N VAL A 12 14.55 -23.50 29.65
CA VAL A 12 14.75 -22.11 30.08
C VAL A 12 14.80 -21.16 28.91
N SER A 13 15.56 -21.51 27.85
CA SER A 13 15.66 -20.70 26.63
C SER A 13 14.29 -20.52 25.96
N VAL A 14 13.51 -21.60 25.79
CA VAL A 14 12.17 -21.54 25.20
C VAL A 14 11.21 -20.71 26.06
N LYS A 15 11.25 -20.84 27.40
CA LYS A 15 10.45 -20.00 28.31
C LYS A 15 10.78 -18.52 28.17
N ASN A 16 12.06 -18.17 28.05
CA ASN A 16 12.48 -16.78 27.85
C ASN A 16 12.03 -16.25 26.48
N THR A 17 12.21 -17.03 25.42
CA THR A 17 11.73 -16.68 24.06
C THR A 17 10.22 -16.46 24.06
N ARG A 18 9.44 -17.32 24.74
CA ARG A 18 7.99 -17.14 24.87
C ARG A 18 7.63 -15.83 25.53
N LYS A 19 8.29 -15.44 26.63
CA LYS A 19 8.05 -14.14 27.29
C LYS A 19 8.31 -12.96 26.34
N ILE A 20 9.41 -13.04 25.57
CA ILE A 20 9.76 -11.98 24.61
C ILE A 20 8.69 -11.90 23.51
N THR A 21 8.29 -13.00 22.91
CA THR A 21 7.28 -13.02 21.85
C THR A 21 5.91 -12.56 22.34
N GLU A 22 5.54 -12.90 23.60
CA GLU A 22 4.30 -12.43 24.20
C GLU A 22 4.30 -10.91 24.44
N ALA A 23 5.42 -10.35 24.91
CA ALA A 23 5.59 -8.91 24.99
C ALA A 23 5.51 -8.22 23.62
N MET A 24 6.14 -8.81 22.59
CA MET A 24 6.06 -8.31 21.21
C MET A 24 4.62 -8.33 20.69
N ARG A 25 3.84 -9.37 20.98
CA ARG A 25 2.42 -9.47 20.62
C ARG A 25 1.59 -8.36 21.24
N LEU A 26 1.77 -8.09 22.54
CA LEU A 26 1.05 -7.02 23.25
C LEU A 26 1.37 -5.63 22.67
N VAL A 27 2.64 -5.37 22.39
CA VAL A 27 3.07 -4.11 21.76
C VAL A 27 2.48 -3.99 20.35
N ALA A 28 2.49 -5.07 19.57
CA ALA A 28 1.89 -5.08 18.24
C ALA A 28 0.38 -4.80 18.29
N ALA A 29 -0.35 -5.42 19.21
CA ALA A 29 -1.79 -5.19 19.39
C ALA A 29 -2.13 -3.72 19.71
N ALA A 30 -1.33 -3.07 20.56
CA ALA A 30 -1.52 -1.64 20.86
C ALA A 30 -1.25 -0.75 19.64
N LYS A 31 -0.26 -1.12 18.81
CA LYS A 31 0.10 -0.36 17.61
C LYS A 31 -0.86 -0.58 16.44
N VAL A 32 -1.40 -1.79 16.28
CA VAL A 32 -2.43 -2.08 15.26
C VAL A 32 -3.62 -1.15 15.39
N ARG A 33 -4.10 -0.90 16.62
CA ARG A 33 -5.20 0.05 16.84
C ARG A 33 -4.89 1.44 16.27
N ARG A 34 -3.69 1.97 16.55
CA ARG A 34 -3.29 3.28 16.03
C ARG A 34 -3.19 3.29 14.50
N ALA A 35 -2.64 2.22 13.91
CA ALA A 35 -2.56 2.08 12.46
C ALA A 35 -3.95 2.02 11.83
N GLN A 36 -4.90 1.28 12.40
CA GLN A 36 -6.29 1.24 11.96
C GLN A 36 -6.97 2.60 12.06
N ASP A 37 -6.80 3.30 13.19
CA ASP A 37 -7.37 4.64 13.37
C ASP A 37 -6.85 5.63 12.32
N GLN A 38 -5.58 5.50 11.91
CA GLN A 38 -5.03 6.34 10.85
C GLN A 38 -5.63 6.01 9.48
N VAL A 39 -5.72 4.73 9.11
CA VAL A 39 -6.39 4.30 7.88
C VAL A 39 -7.82 4.84 7.83
N LEU A 40 -8.56 4.76 8.95
CA LEU A 40 -9.92 5.27 9.05
C LEU A 40 -10.01 6.79 8.93
N LYS A 41 -9.03 7.52 9.48
CA LYS A 41 -8.98 8.99 9.41
C LYS A 41 -8.59 9.51 8.02
N SER A 42 -7.78 8.77 7.26
CA SER A 42 -7.38 9.16 5.90
C SER A 42 -8.48 8.95 4.85
N ARG A 43 -9.44 8.03 5.10
CA ARG A 43 -10.52 7.69 4.17
C ARG A 43 -11.42 8.86 3.77
N PRO A 44 -11.96 9.68 4.69
CA PRO A 44 -12.85 10.78 4.30
C PRO A 44 -12.20 11.77 3.32
N PHE A 45 -10.88 11.94 3.42
CA PHE A 45 -10.13 12.75 2.47
C PHE A 45 -10.03 12.07 1.10
N ALA A 46 -9.66 10.78 1.07
CA ALA A 46 -9.57 9.99 -0.15
C ALA A 46 -10.92 9.94 -0.88
N ASP A 47 -12.01 9.68 -0.14
CA ASP A 47 -13.37 9.60 -0.70
C ASP A 47 -13.83 10.95 -1.27
N LYS A 48 -13.56 12.05 -0.56
CA LYS A 48 -13.89 13.39 -1.05
C LYS A 48 -13.08 13.75 -2.29
N LEU A 49 -11.79 13.44 -2.31
CA LEU A 49 -10.93 13.70 -3.44
C LEU A 49 -11.35 12.88 -4.67
N ALA A 50 -11.66 11.60 -4.50
CA ALA A 50 -12.20 10.75 -5.56
C ALA A 50 -13.51 11.32 -6.13
N ARG A 51 -14.45 11.75 -5.27
CA ARG A 51 -15.71 12.39 -5.71
C ARG A 51 -15.49 13.68 -6.48
N VAL A 52 -14.54 14.52 -6.06
CA VAL A 52 -14.20 15.75 -6.79
C VAL A 52 -13.67 15.38 -8.19
N LEU A 53 -12.76 14.41 -8.27
CA LEU A 53 -12.23 13.94 -9.55
C LEU A 53 -13.33 13.33 -10.45
N GLU A 54 -14.22 12.50 -9.91
CA GLU A 54 -15.39 11.96 -10.63
C GLU A 54 -16.31 13.08 -11.17
N ASN A 55 -16.57 14.12 -10.36
CA ASN A 55 -17.39 15.23 -10.78
C ASN A 55 -16.73 16.08 -11.87
N ILE A 56 -15.43 16.31 -11.79
CA ILE A 56 -14.67 16.96 -12.88
C ILE A 56 -14.75 16.09 -14.12
N GLN A 57 -14.54 14.80 -13.98
CA GLN A 57 -14.61 13.81 -15.07
C GLN A 57 -15.97 13.83 -15.79
N SER A 58 -17.08 13.86 -15.05
CA SER A 58 -18.42 13.86 -15.65
C SER A 58 -18.73 15.11 -16.47
N ARG A 59 -17.96 16.19 -16.29
CA ARG A 59 -18.15 17.48 -16.97
C ARG A 59 -17.15 17.75 -18.08
N VAL A 60 -16.06 16.98 -18.11
CA VAL A 60 -14.99 17.11 -19.11
C VAL A 60 -14.89 15.80 -19.87
N GLN A 61 -14.84 15.88 -21.21
CA GLN A 61 -14.44 14.72 -22.00
C GLN A 61 -12.94 14.47 -21.73
N PHE A 62 -12.62 13.46 -20.95
CA PHE A 62 -11.24 13.15 -20.54
C PHE A 62 -10.29 12.93 -21.73
N GLU A 63 -10.83 12.55 -22.88
CA GLU A 63 -10.07 12.41 -24.13
C GLU A 63 -9.50 13.76 -24.64
N ALA A 64 -10.02 14.88 -24.12
CA ALA A 64 -9.55 16.22 -24.45
C ALA A 64 -8.58 16.82 -23.41
N VAL A 65 -8.33 16.11 -22.29
CA VAL A 65 -7.42 16.56 -21.24
C VAL A 65 -6.00 16.09 -21.55
N ASP A 66 -5.13 17.05 -21.82
CA ASP A 66 -3.70 16.79 -22.07
C ASP A 66 -2.92 16.71 -20.74
N SER A 67 -3.26 15.71 -19.91
CA SER A 67 -2.51 15.45 -18.66
C SER A 67 -1.62 14.21 -18.81
N PRO A 68 -0.30 14.34 -18.61
CA PRO A 68 0.63 13.22 -18.72
C PRO A 68 0.26 12.02 -17.82
N LEU A 69 -0.38 12.26 -16.67
CA LEU A 69 -0.74 11.20 -15.70
C LEU A 69 -1.94 10.35 -16.12
N LEU A 70 -2.76 10.85 -17.05
CA LEU A 70 -3.92 10.15 -17.63
C LEU A 70 -3.60 9.51 -18.99
N SER A 71 -2.54 9.97 -19.62
CA SER A 71 -2.15 9.55 -20.96
C SER A 71 -1.77 8.06 -21.01
N LYS A 72 -2.53 7.28 -21.78
CA LYS A 72 -2.22 5.87 -22.06
C LYS A 72 -1.19 5.79 -23.17
N ARG A 73 0.01 5.31 -22.86
CA ARG A 73 1.12 5.10 -23.80
C ARG A 73 1.21 3.64 -24.21
N GLU A 74 1.93 3.35 -25.28
CA GLU A 74 2.33 1.98 -25.59
C GLU A 74 3.29 1.49 -24.49
N VAL A 75 2.87 0.45 -23.76
CA VAL A 75 3.62 -0.05 -22.61
C VAL A 75 4.82 -0.88 -23.06
N LYS A 76 6.02 -0.44 -22.72
CA LYS A 76 7.29 -1.17 -22.93
C LYS A 76 8.00 -1.42 -21.60
N SER A 77 8.03 -0.40 -20.77
CA SER A 77 8.67 -0.44 -19.45
C SER A 77 7.64 -0.32 -18.32
N ILE A 78 7.81 -1.14 -17.27
CA ILE A 78 6.87 -1.17 -16.14
C ILE A 78 7.65 -1.09 -14.84
N SER A 79 7.35 -0.09 -14.00
CA SER A 79 7.89 0.00 -12.66
C SER A 79 7.02 -0.73 -11.64
N LEU A 80 7.61 -1.65 -10.89
CA LEU A 80 6.98 -2.36 -9.79
C LEU A 80 7.44 -1.78 -8.46
N VAL A 81 6.54 -1.13 -7.74
CA VAL A 81 6.78 -0.62 -6.38
C VAL A 81 6.47 -1.73 -5.40
N CYS A 82 7.48 -2.24 -4.70
CA CYS A 82 7.36 -3.33 -3.73
C CYS A 82 7.41 -2.78 -2.30
N ILE A 83 6.34 -2.94 -1.53
CA ILE A 83 6.29 -2.50 -0.13
C ILE A 83 6.47 -3.69 0.81
N THR A 84 7.56 -3.68 1.58
CA THR A 84 7.84 -4.66 2.65
C THR A 84 8.18 -3.95 3.96
N ALA A 85 8.31 -4.73 5.03
CA ALA A 85 8.77 -4.21 6.31
C ALA A 85 10.30 -4.07 6.38
N ASP A 86 10.76 -3.17 7.26
CA ASP A 86 12.18 -3.09 7.64
C ASP A 86 12.58 -4.22 8.59
N ARG A 87 11.64 -4.73 9.37
CA ARG A 87 11.90 -5.72 10.43
C ARG A 87 11.34 -7.09 10.07
N GLY A 88 11.92 -8.13 10.66
CA GLY A 88 11.40 -9.50 10.62
C GLY A 88 10.40 -9.81 11.73
N LEU A 89 10.17 -11.09 11.97
CA LEU A 89 9.24 -11.63 12.97
C LEU A 89 7.78 -11.14 12.77
N CYS A 90 7.35 -11.08 11.52
CA CYS A 90 5.99 -10.74 11.10
C CYS A 90 5.35 -11.88 10.27
N GLY A 91 5.56 -13.12 10.70
CA GLY A 91 5.04 -14.30 10.00
C GLY A 91 5.45 -14.35 8.51
N GLY A 92 4.49 -14.68 7.66
CA GLY A 92 4.69 -14.76 6.20
C GLY A 92 4.63 -13.41 5.45
N TYR A 93 4.40 -12.29 6.12
CA TYR A 93 4.16 -10.98 5.51
C TYR A 93 5.20 -10.64 4.42
N ASN A 94 6.48 -10.54 4.77
CA ASN A 94 7.53 -10.17 3.82
C ASN A 94 7.70 -11.23 2.71
N THR A 95 7.66 -12.50 3.06
CA THR A 95 7.85 -13.61 2.12
C THR A 95 6.74 -13.65 1.08
N ASN A 96 5.50 -13.40 1.47
CA ASN A 96 4.35 -13.42 0.56
C ASN A 96 4.41 -12.26 -0.45
N ILE A 97 4.80 -11.05 0.00
CA ILE A 97 5.01 -9.91 -0.89
C ILE A 97 6.16 -10.19 -1.88
N ILE A 98 7.31 -10.64 -1.39
CA ILE A 98 8.47 -10.94 -2.24
C ILE A 98 8.08 -11.97 -3.31
N LYS A 99 7.40 -13.06 -2.94
CA LYS A 99 6.91 -14.06 -3.89
C LYS A 99 5.94 -13.46 -4.91
N LYS A 100 5.04 -12.58 -4.47
CA LYS A 100 4.08 -11.91 -5.38
C LYS A 100 4.81 -11.04 -6.40
N VAL A 101 5.85 -10.30 -5.96
CA VAL A 101 6.70 -9.49 -6.85
C VAL A 101 7.45 -10.39 -7.84
N GLU A 102 8.05 -11.50 -7.39
CA GLU A 102 8.76 -12.42 -8.29
C GLU A 102 7.85 -13.01 -9.37
N ILE A 103 6.64 -13.44 -8.98
CA ILE A 103 5.64 -13.96 -9.92
C ILE A 103 5.27 -12.88 -10.94
N ARG A 104 4.94 -11.67 -10.45
CA ARG A 104 4.53 -10.56 -11.33
C ARG A 104 5.65 -10.13 -12.26
N TYR A 105 6.88 -10.02 -11.75
CA TYR A 105 8.06 -9.71 -12.55
C TYR A 105 8.26 -10.74 -13.68
N ALA A 106 8.19 -12.03 -13.35
CA ALA A 106 8.35 -13.11 -14.33
C ALA A 106 7.22 -13.12 -15.38
N GLU A 107 5.98 -12.80 -14.98
CA GLU A 107 4.85 -12.64 -15.91
C GLU A 107 5.11 -11.52 -16.92
N LEU A 108 5.56 -10.36 -16.46
CA LEU A 108 5.84 -9.21 -17.30
C LEU A 108 6.99 -9.47 -18.28
N VAL A 109 8.06 -10.11 -17.81
CA VAL A 109 9.18 -10.51 -18.69
C VAL A 109 8.71 -11.49 -19.77
N LYS A 110 7.85 -12.47 -19.44
CA LYS A 110 7.27 -13.40 -20.41
C LYS A 110 6.38 -12.70 -21.46
N GLN A 111 5.73 -11.60 -21.08
CA GLN A 111 4.92 -10.77 -21.96
C GLN A 111 5.77 -9.83 -22.85
N GLY A 112 7.08 -9.81 -22.65
CA GLY A 112 8.02 -8.97 -23.43
C GLY A 112 8.24 -7.58 -22.87
N TYR A 113 7.71 -7.27 -21.67
CA TYR A 113 7.95 -5.99 -21.01
C TYR A 113 9.31 -5.96 -20.30
N GLN A 114 9.78 -4.75 -20.02
CA GLN A 114 10.99 -4.50 -19.23
C GLN A 114 10.61 -4.03 -17.82
N PRO A 115 10.42 -4.93 -16.85
CA PRO A 115 10.08 -4.52 -15.50
C PRO A 115 11.32 -4.03 -14.75
N ASN A 116 11.13 -2.98 -13.96
CA ASN A 116 12.11 -2.50 -12.99
C ASN A 116 11.49 -2.41 -11.58
N LEU A 117 12.32 -2.35 -10.55
CA LEU A 117 11.88 -2.40 -9.16
C LEU A 117 12.20 -1.10 -8.43
N ILE A 118 11.19 -0.57 -7.75
CA ILE A 118 11.29 0.45 -6.70
C ILE A 118 11.01 -0.26 -5.37
N LEU A 119 12.03 -0.37 -4.52
CA LEU A 119 11.96 -1.19 -3.32
C LEU A 119 11.75 -0.33 -2.08
N VAL A 120 10.70 -0.63 -1.34
CA VAL A 120 10.35 -0.01 -0.05
C VAL A 120 10.49 -1.05 1.06
N GLY A 121 11.34 -0.76 2.05
CA GLY A 121 11.62 -1.62 3.20
C GLY A 121 12.85 -2.51 3.06
N LYS A 122 13.61 -2.62 4.17
CA LYS A 122 14.89 -3.34 4.23
C LYS A 122 14.80 -4.81 3.80
N LYS A 123 13.64 -5.46 3.96
CA LYS A 123 13.50 -6.88 3.61
C LYS A 123 13.46 -7.13 2.11
N ALA A 124 12.73 -6.31 1.34
CA ALA A 124 12.79 -6.35 -0.11
C ALA A 124 14.18 -5.96 -0.63
N ILE A 125 14.73 -4.87 -0.09
CA ILE A 125 16.05 -4.38 -0.49
C ILE A 125 17.09 -5.48 -0.33
N GLY A 126 17.22 -6.11 0.86
CA GLY A 126 18.19 -7.17 1.09
C GLY A 126 17.97 -8.40 0.22
N TYR A 127 16.71 -8.75 -0.07
CA TYR A 127 16.40 -9.88 -0.92
C TYR A 127 16.79 -9.66 -2.39
N PHE A 128 16.36 -8.55 -2.98
CA PHE A 128 16.57 -8.27 -4.40
C PHE A 128 18.00 -7.77 -4.70
N GLN A 129 18.65 -7.04 -3.77
CA GLN A 129 20.01 -6.61 -3.94
C GLN A 129 21.01 -7.78 -4.07
N ASN A 130 20.73 -8.90 -3.40
CA ASN A 130 21.54 -10.11 -3.53
C ASN A 130 21.29 -10.87 -4.85
N ARG A 131 20.39 -10.39 -5.71
CA ARG A 131 19.96 -10.99 -6.98
C ARG A 131 19.92 -9.98 -8.12
N LYS A 132 20.82 -9.00 -8.11
CA LYS A 132 20.90 -7.91 -9.12
C LYS A 132 21.15 -8.40 -10.55
N ASP A 133 21.64 -9.61 -10.68
CA ASP A 133 21.82 -10.31 -11.96
C ASP A 133 20.47 -10.64 -12.63
N ARG A 134 19.40 -10.72 -11.86
CA ARG A 134 18.05 -11.10 -12.35
C ARG A 134 17.04 -9.95 -12.33
N TYR A 135 17.27 -8.94 -11.51
CA TYR A 135 16.28 -7.88 -11.26
C TYR A 135 16.92 -6.50 -11.43
N VAL A 136 16.27 -5.64 -12.19
CA VAL A 136 16.67 -4.24 -12.35
C VAL A 136 16.09 -3.44 -11.20
N ILE A 137 16.95 -2.89 -10.34
CA ILE A 137 16.55 -2.06 -9.20
C ILE A 137 16.86 -0.60 -9.54
N LYS A 138 15.84 0.25 -9.53
CA LYS A 138 15.96 1.70 -9.81
C LYS A 138 16.25 2.46 -8.52
N SER A 139 15.37 2.34 -7.52
CA SER A 139 15.47 3.09 -6.29
C SER A 139 15.11 2.26 -5.06
N THR A 140 15.56 2.71 -3.89
CA THR A 140 15.33 2.01 -2.62
C THR A 140 15.01 2.99 -1.52
N PHE A 141 13.93 2.71 -0.77
CA PHE A 141 13.46 3.46 0.40
C PHE A 141 13.52 2.59 1.64
N LYS A 142 14.14 3.08 2.70
CA LYS A 142 14.32 2.37 3.97
C LYS A 142 14.05 3.31 5.14
N GLU A 143 13.85 2.70 6.31
CA GLU A 143 13.69 3.45 7.55
C GLU A 143 12.43 4.32 7.58
N LEU A 144 11.37 3.88 6.89
CA LEU A 144 10.06 4.49 7.01
C LEU A 144 9.53 4.33 8.43
N GLU A 145 8.73 5.27 8.87
CA GLU A 145 8.08 5.19 10.17
C GLU A 145 7.18 3.95 10.25
N GLN A 146 7.07 3.35 11.44
CA GLN A 146 6.22 2.17 11.65
C GLN A 146 4.73 2.48 11.42
N VAL A 147 4.38 3.75 11.53
CA VAL A 147 3.07 4.30 11.17
C VAL A 147 3.35 5.37 10.12
N PRO A 148 3.23 5.03 8.82
CA PRO A 148 3.64 5.91 7.73
C PRO A 148 2.88 7.23 7.73
N THR A 149 3.62 8.30 7.52
CA THR A 149 3.14 9.68 7.43
C THR A 149 3.09 10.16 5.98
N VAL A 150 2.50 11.34 5.76
CA VAL A 150 2.50 12.00 4.44
C VAL A 150 3.92 12.22 3.93
N LYS A 151 4.86 12.56 4.82
CA LYS A 151 6.27 12.76 4.46
C LYS A 151 6.93 11.49 3.94
N ASP A 152 6.60 10.32 4.51
CA ASP A 152 7.12 9.03 4.04
C ASP A 152 6.59 8.70 2.65
N SER A 153 5.32 9.02 2.36
CA SER A 153 4.73 8.80 1.04
C SER A 153 5.27 9.75 -0.01
N GLU A 154 5.64 10.98 0.37
CA GLU A 154 6.14 12.00 -0.55
C GLU A 154 7.39 11.57 -1.30
N GLY A 155 8.38 11.01 -0.58
CA GLY A 155 9.61 10.51 -1.19
C GLY A 155 9.36 9.42 -2.22
N VAL A 156 8.49 8.46 -1.90
CA VAL A 156 8.12 7.36 -2.81
C VAL A 156 7.31 7.90 -4.00
N THR A 157 6.38 8.81 -3.76
CA THR A 157 5.53 9.40 -4.81
C THR A 157 6.35 10.23 -5.79
N ASN A 158 7.28 11.05 -5.30
CA ASN A 158 8.14 11.87 -6.16
C ASN A 158 9.00 11.00 -7.09
N GLU A 159 9.52 9.87 -6.60
CA GLU A 159 10.26 8.92 -7.43
C GLU A 159 9.36 8.28 -8.50
N ILE A 160 8.15 7.86 -8.13
CA ILE A 160 7.16 7.30 -9.06
C ILE A 160 6.84 8.32 -10.16
N LEU A 161 6.60 9.58 -9.79
CA LEU A 161 6.32 10.65 -10.72
C LEU A 161 7.51 10.93 -11.63
N ALA A 162 8.73 10.98 -11.07
CA ALA A 162 9.95 11.21 -11.83
C ALA A 162 10.17 10.10 -12.89
N GLU A 163 10.02 8.82 -12.51
CA GLU A 163 10.15 7.69 -13.44
C GLU A 163 9.07 7.70 -14.54
N PHE A 164 7.83 8.08 -14.21
CA PHE A 164 6.75 8.11 -15.16
C PHE A 164 6.81 9.32 -16.11
N LEU A 165 7.08 10.52 -15.59
CA LEU A 165 7.17 11.75 -16.38
C LEU A 165 8.42 11.80 -17.26
N SER A 166 9.52 11.14 -16.83
CA SER A 166 10.73 11.01 -17.65
C SER A 166 10.63 9.93 -18.73
N GLU A 167 9.47 9.29 -18.89
CA GLU A 167 9.23 8.20 -19.84
C GLU A 167 10.11 6.96 -19.63
N ASN A 168 10.75 6.85 -18.45
CA ASN A 168 11.49 5.65 -18.07
C ASN A 168 10.56 4.47 -17.78
N SER A 169 9.31 4.76 -17.41
CA SER A 169 8.25 3.79 -17.17
C SER A 169 6.94 4.25 -17.78
N ASP A 170 6.32 3.37 -18.56
CA ASP A 170 5.02 3.62 -19.20
C ASP A 170 3.85 3.23 -18.29
N ARG A 171 4.11 2.37 -17.32
CA ARG A 171 3.14 1.94 -16.31
C ARG A 171 3.82 1.72 -14.97
N VAL A 172 3.14 2.08 -13.90
CA VAL A 172 3.60 1.85 -12.53
C VAL A 172 2.57 1.01 -11.79
N GLU A 173 3.01 -0.12 -11.26
CA GLU A 173 2.21 -1.01 -10.43
C GLU A 173 2.78 -1.02 -9.01
N ILE A 174 1.90 -0.97 -8.00
CA ILE A 174 2.28 -1.10 -6.60
C ILE A 174 1.88 -2.48 -6.07
N ILE A 175 2.78 -3.13 -5.37
CA ILE A 175 2.56 -4.43 -4.75
C ILE A 175 2.71 -4.27 -3.25
N TYR A 176 1.59 -4.43 -2.55
CA TYR A 176 1.51 -4.23 -1.12
C TYR A 176 0.55 -5.23 -0.47
N THR A 177 0.52 -5.28 0.85
CA THR A 177 -0.42 -6.14 1.57
C THR A 177 -1.63 -5.34 2.01
N LYS A 178 -2.79 -5.62 1.38
CA LYS A 178 -4.08 -5.05 1.77
C LYS A 178 -4.50 -5.61 3.13
N PHE A 179 -4.86 -4.69 4.03
CA PHE A 179 -5.40 -5.05 5.34
C PHE A 179 -6.89 -5.36 5.24
N ILE A 180 -7.29 -6.60 5.51
CA ILE A 180 -8.69 -7.03 5.48
C ILE A 180 -9.22 -7.15 6.92
N THR A 181 -8.57 -7.97 7.75
CA THR A 181 -8.88 -8.14 9.17
C THR A 181 -7.59 -8.38 9.95
N LEU A 182 -7.67 -8.45 11.27
CA LEU A 182 -6.51 -8.78 12.13
C LEU A 182 -5.89 -10.15 11.86
N VAL A 183 -6.64 -11.06 11.28
CA VAL A 183 -6.22 -12.43 10.96
C VAL A 183 -6.08 -12.67 9.48
N SER A 184 -6.56 -11.75 8.64
CA SER A 184 -6.57 -11.89 7.19
C SER A 184 -5.98 -10.65 6.53
N CYS A 185 -4.96 -10.89 5.74
CA CYS A 185 -4.34 -9.90 4.86
C CYS A 185 -3.93 -10.59 3.55
N ALA A 186 -3.95 -9.86 2.45
CA ALA A 186 -3.63 -10.41 1.14
C ALA A 186 -2.65 -9.52 0.37
N PRO A 187 -1.61 -10.08 -0.27
CA PRO A 187 -0.77 -9.33 -1.18
C PRO A 187 -1.56 -9.02 -2.46
N VAL A 188 -1.64 -7.75 -2.81
CA VAL A 188 -2.35 -7.24 -3.99
C VAL A 188 -1.38 -6.54 -4.94
N VAL A 189 -1.77 -6.50 -6.21
CA VAL A 189 -1.10 -5.71 -7.26
C VAL A 189 -2.13 -4.69 -7.72
N GLN A 190 -1.78 -3.41 -7.66
CA GLN A 190 -2.63 -2.32 -8.09
C GLN A 190 -1.87 -1.46 -9.09
N THR A 191 -2.49 -1.08 -10.20
CA THR A 191 -1.91 -0.10 -11.12
C THR A 191 -2.08 1.29 -10.54
N LEU A 192 -0.98 2.03 -10.42
CA LEU A 192 -0.98 3.42 -9.97
C LEU A 192 -1.01 4.41 -11.12
N LEU A 193 -0.23 4.14 -12.17
CA LEU A 193 -0.10 5.00 -13.35
C LEU A 193 -0.10 4.15 -14.63
N PRO A 194 -0.71 4.63 -15.73
CA PRO A 194 -1.54 5.84 -15.79
C PRO A 194 -2.76 5.71 -14.89
N LEU A 195 -3.27 6.84 -14.39
CA LEU A 195 -4.49 6.87 -13.61
C LEU A 195 -5.68 6.50 -14.52
N ASP A 196 -6.43 5.48 -14.11
CA ASP A 196 -7.67 5.12 -14.82
C ASP A 196 -8.83 5.93 -14.22
N PRO A 197 -9.46 6.78 -14.99
CA PRO A 197 -10.61 7.54 -14.52
C PRO A 197 -11.76 6.67 -13.99
N GLN A 198 -11.93 5.46 -14.54
CA GLN A 198 -12.97 4.52 -14.10
C GLN A 198 -12.58 3.73 -12.84
N GLY A 199 -11.28 3.67 -12.51
CA GLY A 199 -10.74 2.97 -11.35
C GLY A 199 -10.60 3.84 -10.09
N ILE A 200 -11.02 5.11 -10.13
CA ILE A 200 -10.92 6.03 -8.98
C ILE A 200 -11.93 5.65 -7.89
N ALA A 201 -13.07 5.07 -8.24
CA ALA A 201 -14.07 4.57 -7.29
C ALA A 201 -13.89 3.07 -7.04
N GLU A 202 -13.23 2.67 -5.98
CA GLU A 202 -13.26 1.28 -5.52
C GLU A 202 -14.64 0.97 -4.91
N GLU A 203 -15.45 0.18 -5.62
CA GLU A 203 -16.66 -0.44 -5.08
C GLU A 203 -16.25 -1.51 -4.06
N ASN A 204 -16.64 -1.39 -2.80
CA ASN A 204 -16.48 -2.37 -1.72
C ASN A 204 -15.19 -2.34 -0.90
N ASP A 205 -14.87 -1.24 -0.26
CA ASP A 205 -13.95 -1.26 0.88
C ASP A 205 -14.72 -1.59 2.18
N GLU A 206 -14.81 -2.89 2.51
CA GLU A 206 -15.31 -3.34 3.81
C GLU A 206 -14.26 -3.08 4.89
N ILE A 207 -14.62 -2.35 5.95
CA ILE A 207 -13.76 -2.16 7.11
C ILE A 207 -14.30 -2.92 8.31
N PHE A 208 -13.40 -3.67 8.91
CA PHE A 208 -13.68 -4.34 10.18
C PHE A 208 -13.14 -3.50 11.34
N ARG A 209 -14.00 -3.04 12.23
CA ARG A 209 -13.59 -2.37 13.47
C ARG A 209 -13.39 -3.38 14.59
N LEU A 210 -12.31 -3.21 15.32
CA LEU A 210 -12.11 -3.89 16.59
C LEU A 210 -12.81 -3.10 17.69
N THR A 211 -13.89 -3.67 18.20
CA THR A 211 -14.58 -3.17 19.38
C THR A 211 -14.26 -4.09 20.56
N THR A 212 -13.98 -3.53 21.72
CA THR A 212 -13.82 -4.31 22.94
C THR A 212 -15.13 -4.26 23.70
N LYS A 213 -15.85 -5.39 23.74
CA LYS A 213 -17.04 -5.57 24.58
C LYS A 213 -16.73 -6.69 25.56
N ASP A 214 -16.90 -6.44 26.84
CA ASP A 214 -16.70 -7.42 27.93
C ASP A 214 -15.32 -8.10 27.91
N SER A 215 -14.25 -7.33 27.74
CA SER A 215 -12.85 -7.81 27.70
C SER A 215 -12.55 -8.80 26.55
N LYS A 216 -13.47 -9.01 25.61
CA LYS A 216 -13.26 -9.78 24.39
C LYS A 216 -13.16 -8.85 23.18
N LEU A 217 -12.16 -9.09 22.33
CA LEU A 217 -12.01 -8.41 21.05
C LEU A 217 -13.08 -8.96 20.09
N LEU A 218 -14.03 -8.11 19.73
CA LEU A 218 -15.02 -8.39 18.70
C LEU A 218 -14.64 -7.63 17.42
N VAL A 219 -14.80 -8.29 16.30
CA VAL A 219 -14.65 -7.71 14.97
C VAL A 219 -16.04 -7.31 14.49
N GLU A 220 -16.34 -6.02 14.50
CA GLU A 220 -17.57 -5.50 13.92
C GLU A 220 -17.33 -5.13 12.46
N LYS A 221 -18.23 -5.64 11.59
CA LYS A 221 -18.28 -5.27 10.18
C LYS A 221 -18.99 -3.93 10.07
N SER A 222 -18.29 -2.87 9.78
CA SER A 222 -18.94 -1.62 9.43
C SER A 222 -19.13 -1.58 7.91
N ASN A 223 -20.35 -1.86 7.44
CA ASN A 223 -20.73 -1.46 6.10
C ASN A 223 -20.78 0.07 6.13
N ILE A 224 -19.88 0.69 5.39
CA ILE A 224 -20.05 2.11 5.08
C ILE A 224 -21.20 2.13 4.09
N GLU A 225 -22.40 2.46 4.58
CA GLU A 225 -23.46 2.87 3.69
C GLU A 225 -22.88 3.97 2.80
N LYS A 226 -22.86 3.71 1.49
CA LYS A 226 -22.61 4.78 0.51
C LYS A 226 -23.66 5.85 0.86
N SER A 227 -23.25 6.91 1.55
CA SER A 227 -24.09 8.09 1.62
C SER A 227 -24.36 8.43 0.16
N ASP A 228 -25.65 8.48 -0.19
CA ASP A 228 -26.12 8.88 -1.51
C ASP A 228 -25.19 9.98 -2.01
N SER A 229 -24.56 9.72 -3.13
CA SER A 229 -23.60 10.63 -3.73
C SER A 229 -24.34 11.96 -3.90
N GLU A 230 -24.13 12.90 -2.98
CA GLU A 230 -24.44 14.30 -3.23
C GLU A 230 -23.62 14.68 -4.45
N LYS A 231 -24.23 14.51 -5.63
CA LYS A 231 -23.67 15.08 -6.86
C LYS A 231 -23.50 16.55 -6.54
N LEU A 232 -22.30 17.06 -6.73
CA LEU A 232 -22.09 18.50 -6.64
C LEU A 232 -23.17 19.20 -7.48
N PRO A 233 -23.80 20.24 -6.96
CA PRO A 233 -24.83 20.97 -7.70
C PRO A 233 -24.34 21.26 -9.12
N SER A 234 -25.23 21.11 -10.11
CA SER A 234 -24.92 21.36 -11.53
C SER A 234 -24.43 22.78 -11.79
N ASP A 235 -24.71 23.70 -10.86
CA ASP A 235 -24.49 25.13 -10.96
C ASP A 235 -23.12 25.60 -10.43
N ILE A 236 -22.25 24.66 -10.00
CA ILE A 236 -20.88 25.01 -9.60
C ILE A 236 -20.10 25.44 -10.85
N VAL A 237 -19.70 26.69 -10.84
CA VAL A 237 -18.78 27.28 -11.82
C VAL A 237 -17.37 27.15 -11.26
N PHE A 238 -16.50 26.48 -11.99
CA PHE A 238 -15.08 26.40 -11.63
C PHE A 238 -14.39 27.72 -12.05
N GLU A 239 -13.62 28.30 -11.13
CA GLU A 239 -12.83 29.52 -11.42
C GLU A 239 -11.63 29.21 -12.34
N GLN A 240 -11.12 27.98 -12.28
CA GLN A 240 -10.01 27.51 -13.09
C GLN A 240 -10.48 26.54 -14.17
N SER A 241 -9.71 26.43 -15.25
CA SER A 241 -9.97 25.42 -16.27
C SER A 241 -9.88 24.00 -15.68
N PRO A 242 -10.71 23.06 -16.15
CA PRO A 242 -10.67 21.68 -15.68
C PRO A 242 -9.28 21.04 -15.76
N ASP A 243 -8.49 21.38 -16.78
CA ASP A 243 -7.12 20.87 -16.97
C ASP A 243 -6.20 21.30 -15.84
N GLN A 244 -6.24 22.60 -15.46
CA GLN A 244 -5.44 23.13 -14.36
C GLN A 244 -5.85 22.52 -13.01
N LEU A 245 -7.15 22.24 -12.81
CA LEU A 245 -7.63 21.56 -11.62
C LEU A 245 -7.13 20.12 -11.58
N LEU A 246 -7.19 19.40 -12.68
CA LEU A 246 -6.71 18.02 -12.77
C LEU A 246 -5.19 17.96 -12.54
N ASP A 247 -4.40 18.80 -13.17
CA ASP A 247 -2.95 18.82 -13.01
C ASP A 247 -2.51 19.06 -11.56
N SER A 248 -3.30 19.81 -10.79
CA SER A 248 -3.03 20.02 -9.36
C SER A 248 -3.55 18.90 -8.46
N LEU A 249 -4.68 18.25 -8.80
CA LEU A 249 -5.33 17.24 -7.97
C LEU A 249 -4.79 15.83 -8.21
N LEU A 250 -4.37 15.47 -9.44
CA LEU A 250 -3.90 14.14 -9.76
C LEU A 250 -2.63 13.73 -9.00
N PRO A 251 -1.59 14.59 -8.85
CA PRO A 251 -0.44 14.26 -8.00
C PRO A 251 -0.83 14.05 -6.54
N LEU A 252 -1.76 14.86 -6.02
CA LEU A 252 -2.26 14.72 -4.65
C LEU A 252 -3.04 13.41 -4.47
N TYR A 253 -3.83 13.01 -5.47
CA TYR A 253 -4.53 11.73 -5.49
C TYR A 253 -3.52 10.56 -5.49
N LEU A 254 -2.50 10.60 -6.35
CA LEU A 254 -1.45 9.60 -6.39
C LEU A 254 -0.72 9.48 -5.05
N GLN A 255 -0.35 10.61 -4.44
CA GLN A 255 0.28 10.64 -3.12
C GLN A 255 -0.61 10.00 -2.05
N ASN A 256 -1.91 10.25 -2.10
CA ASN A 256 -2.86 9.64 -1.19
C ASN A 256 -2.97 8.12 -1.40
N GLN A 257 -2.94 7.62 -2.64
CA GLN A 257 -2.95 6.18 -2.93
C GLN A 257 -1.68 5.50 -2.42
N VAL A 258 -0.51 6.11 -2.61
CA VAL A 258 0.76 5.61 -2.06
C VAL A 258 0.73 5.60 -0.54
N LEU A 259 0.27 6.68 0.10
CA LEU A 259 0.11 6.76 1.56
C LEU A 259 -0.81 5.66 2.08
N ARG A 260 -1.95 5.44 1.43
CA ARG A 260 -2.89 4.37 1.77
C ARG A 260 -2.23 3.00 1.69
N ALA A 261 -1.51 2.70 0.62
CA ALA A 261 -0.81 1.43 0.45
C ALA A 261 0.26 1.21 1.54
N LEU A 262 1.00 2.26 1.93
CA LEU A 262 1.96 2.22 3.03
C LEU A 262 1.27 1.97 4.38
N GLN A 263 0.16 2.66 4.67
CA GLN A 263 -0.59 2.51 5.92
C GLN A 263 -1.25 1.13 6.04
N GLU A 264 -1.87 0.62 4.98
CA GLU A 264 -2.44 -0.73 4.95
C GLU A 264 -1.37 -1.80 5.11
N SER A 265 -0.22 -1.63 4.46
CA SER A 265 0.94 -2.51 4.63
C SER A 265 1.44 -2.52 6.06
N ALA A 266 1.57 -1.36 6.71
CA ALA A 266 1.99 -1.24 8.10
C ALA A 266 0.98 -1.89 9.06
N ALA A 267 -0.32 -1.69 8.83
CA ALA A 267 -1.37 -2.34 9.62
C ALA A 267 -1.33 -3.87 9.48
N SER A 268 -1.12 -4.37 8.26
CA SER A 268 -1.00 -5.81 7.97
C SER A 268 0.26 -6.41 8.59
N GLU A 269 1.40 -5.70 8.54
CA GLU A 269 2.62 -6.11 9.21
C GLU A 269 2.42 -6.27 10.73
N LEU A 270 1.80 -5.26 11.36
CA LEU A 270 1.51 -5.28 12.79
C LEU A 270 0.52 -6.38 13.17
N ALA A 271 -0.51 -6.64 12.35
CA ALA A 271 -1.44 -7.74 12.53
C ALA A 271 -0.74 -9.10 12.47
N CYS A 272 0.15 -9.30 11.49
CA CYS A 272 0.97 -10.50 11.38
C CYS A 272 1.97 -10.69 12.54
N ARG A 273 2.35 -9.63 13.24
CA ARG A 273 3.17 -9.72 14.47
C ARG A 273 2.34 -10.08 15.69
N MET A 274 1.04 -9.80 15.67
CA MET A 274 0.14 -10.09 16.77
C MET A 274 -0.29 -11.56 16.78
N THR A 275 -0.41 -12.17 15.62
CA THR A 275 -0.72 -13.61 15.47
C THR A 275 0.51 -14.50 15.69
#